data_64bc68d88013d42e7fb468863810d4e9
#
_entry.id   64bc68d88013d42e7fb468863810d4e9
#
_cell.length_a   1.000
_cell.length_b   1.000
_cell.length_c   1.000
_cell.angle_alpha   90.00
_cell.angle_beta   90.00
_cell.angle_gamma   90.00
#
_symmetry.space_group_name_H-M   'P 1'
#
loop_
_entity.id
_entity.type
_entity.pdbx_description
1 polymer ?
#
loop_
_entity_poly.entity_id
_entity_poly.type
_entity_poly.pdbx_seq_one_letter_code
_entity_poly.pdbx_strand_id
1 'polypeptide(L)'
;MRMTILFLAVAGLWAQTSSGPAWKEFSIGPMVKPGGRYGNDGIRGDGVPLKKVIAKAYGLPEHRIVGPDWVNVQRYQWTAVVADPVNFQPFMQQELALRFHMEAHRETRDVPVYILKPSPDARPGGPPASTMGIGGAEISRVGLRMPRSSMADFAGTLADLLLRPVFDETGLAGAYDIVLSWKFGNTESLKKAVKEQLGVDIVDDRRAVELLIIDHIEKPQFTK
;
A
#
# COMPACT_ATOMS: atom_id res chain seq x y z
N MET A 1 4.03 -78.05 -4.68
CA MET A 1 3.36 -77.21 -3.69
C MET A 1 3.82 -75.78 -3.96
N ARG A 2 3.03 -75.03 -4.73
CA ARG A 2 3.34 -73.60 -5.12
C ARG A 2 2.53 -72.68 -4.23
N MET A 3 3.22 -71.92 -3.42
CA MET A 3 2.61 -70.93 -2.50
C MET A 3 2.51 -69.61 -3.24
N THR A 4 1.30 -69.23 -3.60
CA THR A 4 1.00 -67.94 -4.24
C THR A 4 0.80 -66.88 -3.14
N ILE A 5 1.71 -65.89 -3.06
CA ILE A 5 1.60 -64.79 -2.15
C ILE A 5 0.79 -63.67 -2.85
N LEU A 6 -0.39 -63.38 -2.30
CA LEU A 6 -1.28 -62.32 -2.76
C LEU A 6 -0.84 -61.02 -2.11
N PHE A 7 -0.27 -60.09 -2.90
CA PHE A 7 -0.02 -58.73 -2.46
C PHE A 7 -1.31 -57.90 -2.57
N LEU A 8 -1.93 -57.61 -1.44
CA LEU A 8 -2.99 -56.60 -1.32
C LEU A 8 -2.35 -55.22 -1.34
N ALA A 9 -2.45 -54.53 -2.49
CA ALA A 9 -2.13 -53.11 -2.57
C ALA A 9 -3.27 -52.31 -1.96
N VAL A 10 -3.05 -51.83 -0.76
CA VAL A 10 -3.92 -50.81 -0.14
C VAL A 10 -3.58 -49.48 -0.80
N ALA A 11 -4.35 -49.08 -1.80
CA ALA A 11 -4.33 -47.74 -2.35
C ALA A 11 -5.00 -46.82 -1.32
N GLY A 12 -4.18 -46.20 -0.45
CA GLY A 12 -4.61 -45.12 0.41
C GLY A 12 -4.98 -43.93 -0.46
N LEU A 13 -6.27 -43.66 -0.59
CA LEU A 13 -6.80 -42.43 -1.13
C LEU A 13 -6.44 -41.31 -0.15
N TRP A 14 -5.34 -40.64 -0.39
CA TRP A 14 -5.08 -39.34 0.23
C TRP A 14 -5.98 -38.32 -0.49
N ALA A 15 -7.21 -38.16 0.00
CA ALA A 15 -8.00 -36.99 -0.29
C ALA A 15 -7.27 -35.80 0.36
N GLN A 16 -6.44 -35.15 -0.41
CA GLN A 16 -5.98 -33.78 -0.06
C GLN A 16 -7.22 -32.89 -0.10
N THR A 17 -7.88 -32.77 1.03
CA THR A 17 -8.76 -31.63 1.26
C THR A 17 -7.84 -30.42 1.30
N SER A 18 -7.65 -29.77 0.17
CA SER A 18 -7.13 -28.42 0.11
C SER A 18 -8.17 -27.48 0.73
N SER A 19 -8.27 -27.49 2.04
CA SER A 19 -8.93 -26.40 2.77
C SER A 19 -8.01 -25.20 2.73
N GLY A 20 -7.77 -24.68 1.52
CA GLY A 20 -7.25 -23.33 1.36
C GLY A 20 -8.24 -22.39 2.03
N PRO A 21 -7.76 -21.40 2.74
CA PRO A 21 -8.63 -20.42 3.38
C PRO A 21 -9.52 -19.79 2.31
N ALA A 22 -10.82 -19.84 2.53
CA ALA A 22 -11.80 -19.39 1.55
C ALA A 22 -12.03 -17.87 1.68
N TRP A 23 -12.17 -17.19 0.56
CA TRP A 23 -12.79 -15.88 0.53
C TRP A 23 -14.19 -15.97 1.16
N LYS A 24 -14.51 -15.02 2.04
CA LYS A 24 -15.88 -14.83 2.47
C LYS A 24 -16.73 -14.30 1.30
N GLU A 25 -16.14 -13.42 0.51
CA GLU A 25 -16.73 -12.84 -0.69
C GLU A 25 -15.63 -12.38 -1.63
N PHE A 26 -15.69 -12.81 -2.90
CA PHE A 26 -14.72 -12.38 -3.90
C PHE A 26 -15.39 -12.15 -5.27
N SER A 27 -15.17 -10.97 -5.82
CA SER A 27 -15.48 -10.66 -7.22
C SER A 27 -14.58 -9.55 -7.74
N ILE A 28 -14.34 -9.58 -9.03
CA ILE A 28 -13.68 -8.51 -9.77
C ILE A 28 -14.42 -8.27 -11.09
N GLY A 29 -14.60 -7.03 -11.46
CA GLY A 29 -15.29 -6.65 -12.71
C GLY A 29 -14.79 -5.32 -13.26
N PRO A 30 -15.27 -4.97 -14.48
CA PRO A 30 -15.00 -3.66 -15.03
C PRO A 30 -15.60 -2.58 -14.14
N MET A 31 -14.93 -1.42 -14.09
CA MET A 31 -15.44 -0.27 -13.34
C MET A 31 -16.75 0.25 -13.97
N VAL A 32 -17.76 0.43 -13.13
CA VAL A 32 -19.05 1.02 -13.53
C VAL A 32 -19.21 2.43 -12.97
N LYS A 33 -18.87 2.63 -11.70
CA LYS A 33 -19.01 3.91 -11.00
C LYS A 33 -17.90 4.12 -9.98
N PRO A 34 -17.26 5.30 -9.92
CA PRO A 34 -16.19 5.54 -8.94
C PRO A 34 -16.70 5.54 -7.49
N GLY A 35 -16.03 4.80 -6.65
CA GLY A 35 -16.25 4.76 -5.19
C GLY A 35 -15.74 3.47 -4.58
N GLY A 36 -15.16 3.53 -3.38
CA GLY A 36 -14.66 2.32 -2.73
C GLY A 36 -14.42 2.50 -1.25
N ARG A 37 -14.51 1.40 -0.52
CA ARG A 37 -14.15 1.30 0.89
C ARG A 37 -13.01 0.30 1.05
N TYR A 38 -12.05 0.66 1.90
CA TYR A 38 -10.93 -0.18 2.28
C TYR A 38 -11.04 -0.44 3.77
N GLY A 39 -11.17 -1.70 4.15
CA GLY A 39 -11.20 -2.14 5.54
C GLY A 39 -10.02 -3.05 5.86
N ASN A 40 -9.85 -3.39 7.12
CA ASN A 40 -8.85 -4.37 7.55
C ASN A 40 -9.19 -5.78 7.03
N ASP A 41 -10.47 -6.09 6.87
CA ASP A 41 -11.01 -7.35 6.38
C ASP A 41 -11.03 -7.48 4.85
N GLY A 42 -10.69 -6.40 4.11
CA GLY A 42 -10.69 -6.49 2.66
C GLY A 42 -10.84 -5.19 1.89
N ILE A 43 -11.29 -5.35 0.65
CA ILE A 43 -11.55 -4.28 -0.31
C ILE A 43 -12.99 -4.44 -0.83
N ARG A 44 -13.78 -3.38 -0.78
CA ARG A 44 -15.07 -3.28 -1.46
C ARG A 44 -15.17 -1.95 -2.16
N GLY A 45 -15.46 -1.95 -3.45
CA GLY A 45 -15.69 -0.70 -4.16
C GLY A 45 -15.62 -0.81 -5.66
N ASP A 46 -16.14 0.21 -6.29
CA ASP A 46 -16.04 0.43 -7.72
C ASP A 46 -14.99 1.52 -8.00
N GLY A 47 -14.22 1.37 -9.06
CA GLY A 47 -13.15 2.31 -9.39
C GLY A 47 -11.93 2.26 -8.47
N VAL A 48 -11.66 1.10 -7.85
CA VAL A 48 -10.47 0.90 -7.01
C VAL A 48 -9.23 0.79 -7.89
N PRO A 49 -8.17 1.62 -7.65
CA PRO A 49 -6.93 1.53 -8.42
C PRO A 49 -6.25 0.17 -8.25
N LEU A 50 -5.83 -0.43 -9.37
CA LEU A 50 -5.12 -1.71 -9.34
C LEU A 50 -3.84 -1.64 -8.51
N LYS A 51 -3.06 -0.57 -8.67
CA LYS A 51 -1.82 -0.36 -7.90
C LYS A 51 -2.05 -0.39 -6.40
N LYS A 52 -3.18 0.19 -5.93
CA LYS A 52 -3.55 0.18 -4.51
C LYS A 52 -3.90 -1.22 -4.00
N VAL A 53 -4.53 -2.04 -4.85
CA VAL A 53 -4.80 -3.45 -4.53
C VAL A 53 -3.50 -4.23 -4.41
N ILE A 54 -2.56 -4.04 -5.35
CA ILE A 54 -1.23 -4.65 -5.31
C ILE A 54 -0.47 -4.20 -4.06
N ALA A 55 -0.48 -2.91 -3.75
CA ALA A 55 0.13 -2.33 -2.56
C ALA A 55 -0.35 -3.04 -1.28
N LYS A 56 -1.67 -3.19 -1.14
CA LYS A 56 -2.28 -3.87 0.00
C LYS A 56 -1.94 -5.37 0.01
N ALA A 57 -1.93 -6.04 -1.14
CA ALA A 57 -1.60 -7.47 -1.26
C ALA A 57 -0.16 -7.78 -0.85
N TYR A 58 0.77 -6.88 -1.11
CA TYR A 58 2.18 -7.08 -0.81
C TYR A 58 2.66 -6.36 0.45
N GLY A 59 1.77 -5.60 1.11
CA GLY A 59 2.12 -4.84 2.33
C GLY A 59 3.13 -3.73 2.08
N LEU A 60 3.13 -3.14 0.89
CA LEU A 60 4.04 -2.07 0.49
C LEU A 60 3.24 -0.82 0.08
N PRO A 61 3.76 0.38 0.31
CA PRO A 61 3.13 1.59 -0.20
C PRO A 61 3.24 1.67 -1.74
N GLU A 62 2.29 2.35 -2.38
CA GLU A 62 2.18 2.42 -3.85
C GLU A 62 3.45 2.96 -4.53
N HIS A 63 4.17 3.89 -3.90
CA HIS A 63 5.41 4.45 -4.43
C HIS A 63 6.61 3.47 -4.44
N ARG A 64 6.46 2.30 -3.80
CA ARG A 64 7.45 1.20 -3.84
C ARG A 64 7.10 0.10 -4.84
N ILE A 65 6.07 0.31 -5.67
CA ILE A 65 5.67 -0.64 -6.71
C ILE A 65 6.10 -0.09 -8.06
N VAL A 66 6.91 -0.87 -8.76
CA VAL A 66 7.42 -0.57 -10.11
C VAL A 66 6.82 -1.57 -11.09
N GLY A 67 6.21 -1.07 -12.16
CA GLY A 67 5.57 -1.90 -13.17
C GLY A 67 5.12 -1.07 -14.37
N PRO A 68 4.38 -1.67 -15.30
CA PRO A 68 3.89 -0.97 -16.48
C PRO A 68 2.98 0.21 -16.13
N ASP A 69 3.05 1.29 -16.92
CA ASP A 69 2.32 2.53 -16.66
C ASP A 69 0.81 2.35 -16.50
N TRP A 70 0.22 1.41 -17.22
CA TRP A 70 -1.21 1.16 -17.16
C TRP A 70 -1.68 0.69 -15.75
N VAL A 71 -0.82 0.07 -14.96
CA VAL A 71 -1.12 -0.34 -13.57
C VAL A 71 -1.42 0.87 -12.70
N ASN A 72 -0.79 2.01 -12.96
CA ASN A 72 -0.97 3.24 -12.19
C ASN A 72 -2.37 3.88 -12.40
N VAL A 73 -2.96 3.67 -13.57
CA VAL A 73 -4.21 4.33 -13.97
C VAL A 73 -5.42 3.39 -14.01
N GLN A 74 -5.18 2.09 -14.15
CA GLN A 74 -6.26 1.12 -14.31
C GLN A 74 -7.03 0.94 -13.01
N ARG A 75 -8.37 0.87 -13.13
CA ARG A 75 -9.30 0.73 -12.03
C ARG A 75 -10.30 -0.38 -12.31
N TYR A 76 -10.73 -1.06 -11.27
CA TYR A 76 -11.71 -2.14 -11.34
C TYR A 76 -12.73 -2.03 -10.23
N GLN A 77 -13.85 -2.73 -10.40
CA GLN A 77 -14.74 -3.06 -9.31
C GLN A 77 -14.15 -4.24 -8.55
N TRP A 78 -14.08 -4.13 -7.23
CA TRP A 78 -13.56 -5.17 -6.34
C TRP A 78 -14.53 -5.47 -5.20
N THR A 79 -14.75 -6.75 -4.98
CA THR A 79 -15.22 -7.28 -3.69
C THR A 79 -14.26 -8.39 -3.30
N ALA A 80 -13.42 -8.15 -2.30
CA ALA A 80 -12.40 -9.09 -1.85
C ALA A 80 -12.39 -9.04 -0.32
N VAL A 81 -13.11 -9.94 0.33
CA VAL A 81 -13.31 -9.97 1.78
C VAL A 81 -12.95 -11.33 2.33
N VAL A 82 -12.16 -11.35 3.38
CA VAL A 82 -11.74 -12.56 4.10
C VAL A 82 -12.43 -12.64 5.45
N ALA A 83 -12.59 -13.86 5.96
CA ALA A 83 -13.10 -14.07 7.32
C ALA A 83 -12.04 -13.68 8.37
N ASP A 84 -10.76 -13.95 8.07
CA ASP A 84 -9.61 -13.60 8.89
C ASP A 84 -8.69 -12.65 8.12
N PRO A 85 -8.47 -11.42 8.60
CA PRO A 85 -7.61 -10.42 7.94
C PRO A 85 -6.18 -10.89 7.64
N VAL A 86 -5.62 -11.80 8.42
CA VAL A 86 -4.29 -12.40 8.20
C VAL A 86 -4.17 -13.06 6.83
N ASN A 87 -5.26 -13.62 6.33
CA ASN A 87 -5.28 -14.32 5.04
C ASN A 87 -5.45 -13.40 3.82
N PHE A 88 -5.69 -12.10 4.01
CA PHE A 88 -5.96 -11.21 2.89
C PHE A 88 -4.79 -11.11 1.91
N GLN A 89 -3.57 -10.93 2.41
CA GLN A 89 -2.40 -10.75 1.56
C GLN A 89 -2.10 -11.98 0.69
N PRO A 90 -1.96 -13.20 1.24
CA PRO A 90 -1.67 -14.37 0.43
C PRO A 90 -2.79 -14.67 -0.58
N PHE A 91 -4.04 -14.44 -0.22
CA PHE A 91 -5.16 -14.64 -1.15
C PHE A 91 -5.14 -13.66 -2.30
N MET A 92 -4.94 -12.36 -2.00
CA MET A 92 -4.86 -11.37 -3.05
C MET A 92 -3.67 -11.58 -3.97
N GLN A 93 -2.52 -12.02 -3.46
CA GLN A 93 -1.37 -12.38 -4.29
C GLN A 93 -1.73 -13.53 -5.25
N GLN A 94 -2.41 -14.56 -4.75
CA GLN A 94 -2.89 -15.65 -5.57
C GLN A 94 -3.88 -15.20 -6.65
N GLU A 95 -4.86 -14.35 -6.31
CA GLU A 95 -5.84 -13.84 -7.28
C GLU A 95 -5.19 -12.92 -8.33
N LEU A 96 -4.20 -12.12 -7.94
CA LEU A 96 -3.42 -11.31 -8.87
C LEU A 96 -2.64 -12.20 -9.85
N ALA A 97 -2.01 -13.27 -9.37
CA ALA A 97 -1.32 -14.23 -10.21
C ALA A 97 -2.28 -14.95 -11.18
N LEU A 98 -3.43 -15.40 -10.68
CA LEU A 98 -4.40 -16.16 -11.50
C LEU A 98 -5.11 -15.32 -12.55
N ARG A 99 -5.55 -14.09 -12.20
CA ARG A 99 -6.45 -13.29 -13.04
C ARG A 99 -5.74 -12.26 -13.89
N PHE A 100 -4.59 -11.79 -13.43
CA PHE A 100 -3.76 -10.82 -14.12
C PHE A 100 -2.48 -11.44 -14.67
N HIS A 101 -2.28 -12.76 -14.51
CA HIS A 101 -1.01 -13.45 -14.82
C HIS A 101 0.19 -12.68 -14.25
N MET A 102 0.00 -12.15 -13.03
CA MET A 102 0.99 -11.28 -12.42
C MET A 102 2.16 -12.10 -11.85
N GLU A 103 3.35 -11.75 -12.31
CA GLU A 103 4.63 -12.21 -11.76
C GLU A 103 5.36 -10.99 -11.18
N ALA A 104 5.88 -11.13 -9.97
CA ALA A 104 6.57 -10.04 -9.31
C ALA A 104 7.58 -10.58 -8.29
N HIS A 105 8.66 -9.83 -8.09
CA HIS A 105 9.67 -10.12 -7.08
C HIS A 105 10.03 -8.89 -6.26
N ARG A 106 10.63 -9.10 -5.09
CA ARG A 106 11.18 -8.03 -4.26
C ARG A 106 12.64 -7.81 -4.60
N GLU A 107 13.02 -6.55 -4.78
CA GLU A 107 14.39 -6.17 -5.07
C GLU A 107 14.76 -4.90 -4.30
N THR A 108 15.96 -4.89 -3.74
CA THR A 108 16.50 -3.67 -3.11
C THR A 108 17.29 -2.89 -4.15
N ARG A 109 16.87 -1.66 -4.44
CA ARG A 109 17.55 -0.74 -5.36
C ARG A 109 17.93 0.56 -4.67
N ASP A 110 19.03 1.13 -5.11
CA ASP A 110 19.39 2.50 -4.76
C ASP A 110 18.53 3.48 -5.57
N VAL A 111 17.61 4.15 -4.89
CA VAL A 111 16.63 5.03 -5.54
C VAL A 111 16.64 6.43 -4.92
N PRO A 112 16.21 7.45 -5.67
CA PRO A 112 16.00 8.77 -5.12
C PRO A 112 14.92 8.73 -4.03
N VAL A 113 15.21 9.35 -2.91
CA VAL A 113 14.30 9.47 -1.75
C VAL A 113 14.28 10.90 -1.25
N TYR A 114 13.36 11.20 -0.34
CA TYR A 114 13.39 12.41 0.46
C TYR A 114 13.67 12.07 1.93
N ILE A 115 14.39 12.97 2.60
CA ILE A 115 14.66 12.89 4.04
C ILE A 115 14.05 14.11 4.70
N LEU A 116 13.29 13.92 5.77
CA LEU A 116 12.84 14.98 6.66
C LEU A 116 13.95 15.27 7.67
N LYS A 117 14.40 16.51 7.74
CA LYS A 117 15.39 16.97 8.72
C LYS A 117 14.90 18.24 9.42
N PRO A 118 15.31 18.49 10.68
CA PRO A 118 15.02 19.77 11.32
C PRO A 118 15.62 20.89 10.49
N SER A 119 14.85 21.94 10.23
CA SER A 119 15.40 23.14 9.59
C SER A 119 16.23 23.92 10.60
N PRO A 120 17.47 24.34 10.24
CA PRO A 120 18.33 25.07 11.16
C PRO A 120 17.73 26.38 11.69
N ASP A 121 16.86 27.00 10.87
CA ASP A 121 16.27 28.32 11.14
C ASP A 121 14.87 28.24 11.74
N ALA A 122 14.37 27.02 11.97
CA ALA A 122 12.97 26.85 12.38
C ALA A 122 12.83 26.61 13.86
N ARG A 123 11.80 27.17 14.44
CA ARG A 123 11.35 26.75 15.77
C ARG A 123 10.88 25.30 15.66
N PRO A 124 11.39 24.40 16.54
CA PRO A 124 10.98 23.01 16.52
C PRO A 124 9.46 22.89 16.63
N GLY A 125 8.88 22.16 15.69
CA GLY A 125 7.55 21.60 15.67
C GLY A 125 6.41 22.41 16.30
N GLY A 126 5.22 22.26 15.74
CA GLY A 126 4.00 22.79 16.34
C GLY A 126 3.76 22.30 17.78
N PRO A 127 2.75 22.81 18.46
CA PRO A 127 2.44 22.38 19.83
C PRO A 127 2.20 20.87 19.87
N PRO A 128 2.54 20.23 21.01
CA PRO A 128 2.29 18.80 21.18
C PRO A 128 0.82 18.50 20.89
N ALA A 129 0.57 17.32 20.32
CA ALA A 129 -0.77 16.92 19.91
C ALA A 129 -1.77 17.03 21.07
N SER A 130 -2.97 17.52 20.78
CA SER A 130 -4.09 17.47 21.70
C SER A 130 -4.35 16.03 22.15
N THR A 131 -4.72 15.83 23.40
CA THR A 131 -5.11 14.51 23.92
C THR A 131 -6.44 14.02 23.35
N MET A 132 -7.19 14.87 22.66
CA MET A 132 -8.48 14.57 22.05
C MET A 132 -8.39 14.50 20.53
N GLY A 133 -8.94 13.44 19.93
CA GLY A 133 -9.03 13.24 18.48
C GLY A 133 -8.60 11.84 18.05
N ILE A 134 -9.09 11.43 16.89
CA ILE A 134 -8.70 10.19 16.21
C ILE A 134 -7.61 10.58 15.20
N GLY A 135 -6.49 9.85 15.19
CA GLY A 135 -5.44 10.05 14.17
C GLY A 135 -5.94 9.73 12.77
N GLY A 136 -5.23 10.19 11.78
CA GLY A 136 -5.50 9.98 10.36
C GLY A 136 -5.17 11.22 9.54
N ALA A 137 -5.00 11.04 8.24
CA ALA A 137 -4.69 12.12 7.32
C ALA A 137 -5.94 12.55 6.55
N GLU A 138 -6.26 13.83 6.60
CA GLU A 138 -7.28 14.47 5.76
C GLU A 138 -6.56 15.33 4.71
N ILE A 139 -6.59 14.89 3.46
CA ILE A 139 -5.99 15.60 2.34
C ILE A 139 -7.10 16.24 1.51
N SER A 140 -6.99 17.54 1.27
CA SER A 140 -7.91 18.31 0.45
C SER A 140 -7.15 19.15 -0.58
N ARG A 141 -7.88 19.85 -1.45
CA ARG A 141 -7.26 20.79 -2.40
C ARG A 141 -6.65 22.04 -1.72
N VAL A 142 -6.95 22.26 -0.45
CA VAL A 142 -6.48 23.42 0.31
C VAL A 142 -5.39 23.07 1.32
N GLY A 143 -5.16 21.78 1.57
CA GLY A 143 -4.12 21.39 2.51
C GLY A 143 -4.23 19.98 3.05
N LEU A 144 -3.41 19.71 4.05
CA LEU A 144 -3.30 18.48 4.82
C LEU A 144 -3.58 18.77 6.30
N ARG A 145 -4.35 17.91 6.94
CA ARG A 145 -4.54 17.90 8.38
C ARG A 145 -4.30 16.50 8.91
N MET A 146 -3.40 16.35 9.88
CA MET A 146 -3.06 15.11 10.53
C MET A 146 -3.03 15.34 12.05
N PRO A 147 -4.14 15.13 12.76
CA PRO A 147 -4.16 15.23 14.22
C PRO A 147 -3.41 14.04 14.85
N ARG A 148 -2.69 14.29 15.92
CA ARG A 148 -1.99 13.28 16.74
C ARG A 148 -1.13 12.31 15.92
N SER A 149 -0.39 12.81 14.95
CA SER A 149 0.42 11.99 14.06
C SER A 149 1.91 12.11 14.40
N SER A 150 2.62 10.99 14.31
CA SER A 150 4.08 11.00 14.40
C SER A 150 4.71 11.61 13.16
N MET A 151 5.99 11.98 13.26
CA MET A 151 6.75 12.41 12.07
C MET A 151 6.94 11.26 11.07
N ALA A 152 6.96 10.01 11.54
CA ALA A 152 6.97 8.84 10.65
C ALA A 152 5.64 8.69 9.86
N ASP A 153 4.47 8.92 10.49
CA ASP A 153 3.18 8.93 9.78
C ASP A 153 3.12 10.07 8.76
N PHE A 154 3.67 11.23 9.13
CA PHE A 154 3.77 12.37 8.23
C PHE A 154 4.69 12.08 7.04
N ALA A 155 5.85 11.45 7.27
CA ALA A 155 6.74 11.01 6.20
C ALA A 155 6.03 10.03 5.24
N GLY A 156 5.26 9.07 5.76
CA GLY A 156 4.45 8.17 4.97
C GLY A 156 3.41 8.90 4.10
N THR A 157 2.71 9.88 4.67
CA THR A 157 1.74 10.71 3.94
C THR A 157 2.41 11.56 2.86
N LEU A 158 3.57 12.15 3.14
CA LEU A 158 4.36 12.88 2.14
C LEU A 158 4.86 11.96 1.02
N ALA A 159 5.25 10.73 1.34
CA ALA A 159 5.69 9.77 0.34
C ALA A 159 4.58 9.45 -0.67
N ASP A 160 3.34 9.36 -0.23
CA ASP A 160 2.17 9.17 -1.11
C ASP A 160 1.88 10.43 -1.95
N LEU A 161 2.01 11.63 -1.37
CA LEU A 161 1.82 12.90 -2.09
C LEU A 161 2.92 13.18 -3.13
N LEU A 162 4.17 12.82 -2.80
CA LEU A 162 5.34 13.09 -3.63
C LEU A 162 5.67 11.92 -4.56
N LEU A 163 4.98 10.77 -4.43
CA LEU A 163 5.22 9.52 -5.17
C LEU A 163 6.69 9.06 -5.10
N ARG A 164 7.33 9.32 -3.96
CA ARG A 164 8.73 9.00 -3.69
C ARG A 164 8.89 8.64 -2.22
N PRO A 165 9.72 7.65 -1.86
CA PRO A 165 9.96 7.32 -0.46
C PRO A 165 10.44 8.53 0.33
N VAL A 166 9.89 8.72 1.53
CA VAL A 166 10.28 9.77 2.47
C VAL A 166 10.67 9.11 3.79
N PHE A 167 11.80 9.49 4.35
CA PHE A 167 12.28 8.98 5.63
C PHE A 167 12.33 10.09 6.67
N ASP A 168 11.90 9.77 7.88
CA ASP A 168 11.98 10.69 9.01
C ASP A 168 13.35 10.61 9.69
N GLU A 169 14.10 11.69 9.62
CA GLU A 169 15.34 11.94 10.36
C GLU A 169 15.24 13.25 11.16
N THR A 170 14.02 13.66 11.51
CA THR A 170 13.83 14.88 12.31
C THR A 170 14.30 14.73 13.75
N GLY A 171 14.35 13.51 14.27
CA GLY A 171 14.59 13.26 15.68
C GLY A 171 13.46 13.72 16.60
N LEU A 172 12.34 14.17 16.04
CA LEU A 172 11.18 14.64 16.79
C LEU A 172 10.34 13.45 17.26
N ALA A 173 10.42 13.15 18.56
CA ALA A 173 9.62 12.10 19.18
C ALA A 173 8.25 12.64 19.61
N GLY A 174 7.23 11.74 19.58
CA GLY A 174 5.88 12.07 20.03
C GLY A 174 4.88 12.23 18.90
N ALA A 175 3.75 12.83 19.20
CA ALA A 175 2.65 13.06 18.27
C ALA A 175 2.34 14.55 18.15
N TYR A 176 2.05 14.99 16.94
CA TYR A 176 1.86 16.39 16.56
C TYR A 176 0.55 16.59 15.83
N ASP A 177 -0.07 17.75 16.01
CA ASP A 177 -1.17 18.20 15.18
C ASP A 177 -0.60 18.94 13.97
N ILE A 178 -0.47 18.20 12.87
CA ILE A 178 0.14 18.73 11.64
C ILE A 178 -0.95 19.36 10.79
N VAL A 179 -0.78 20.62 10.45
CA VAL A 179 -1.64 21.34 9.52
C VAL A 179 -0.75 22.03 8.49
N LEU A 180 -1.00 21.76 7.22
CA LEU A 180 -0.26 22.34 6.10
C LEU A 180 -1.20 22.90 5.06
N SER A 181 -0.83 24.05 4.52
CA SER A 181 -1.50 24.67 3.38
C SER A 181 -0.48 25.00 2.29
N TRP A 182 -0.73 24.52 1.08
CA TRP A 182 0.13 24.76 -0.08
C TRP A 182 -0.67 24.80 -1.38
N LYS A 183 -0.04 25.22 -2.48
CA LYS A 183 -0.64 25.15 -3.81
C LYS A 183 -0.66 23.70 -4.27
N PHE A 184 -1.84 23.06 -4.27
CA PHE A 184 -2.01 21.65 -4.61
C PHE A 184 -1.40 21.30 -5.98
N GLY A 185 -0.73 20.16 -6.07
CA GLY A 185 -0.03 19.71 -7.29
C GLY A 185 1.32 20.41 -7.56
N ASN A 186 1.79 21.26 -6.65
CA ASN A 186 3.09 21.92 -6.77
C ASN A 186 4.03 21.45 -5.66
N THR A 187 5.01 20.62 -6.01
CA THR A 187 5.98 20.02 -5.07
C THR A 187 6.83 21.08 -4.36
N GLU A 188 7.28 22.12 -5.05
CA GLU A 188 8.09 23.18 -4.44
C GLU A 188 7.28 24.00 -3.43
N SER A 189 6.00 24.25 -3.73
CA SER A 189 5.10 24.87 -2.76
C SER A 189 4.87 24.01 -1.52
N LEU A 190 4.81 22.68 -1.68
CA LEU A 190 4.71 21.76 -0.56
C LEU A 190 5.99 21.74 0.27
N LYS A 191 7.17 21.64 -0.35
CA LYS A 191 8.46 21.69 0.35
C LYS A 191 8.61 22.99 1.15
N LYS A 192 8.25 24.12 0.52
CA LYS A 192 8.24 25.43 1.19
C LYS A 192 7.29 25.49 2.39
N ALA A 193 6.08 24.96 2.23
CA ALA A 193 5.08 24.92 3.31
C ALA A 193 5.57 24.08 4.50
N VAL A 194 6.16 22.90 4.25
CA VAL A 194 6.73 22.03 5.29
C VAL A 194 7.83 22.79 6.06
N LYS A 195 8.71 23.48 5.36
CA LYS A 195 9.77 24.29 5.99
C LYS A 195 9.19 25.42 6.83
N GLU A 196 8.33 26.26 6.25
CA GLU A 196 7.85 27.48 6.89
C GLU A 196 6.84 27.25 8.01
N GLN A 197 5.98 26.21 7.87
CA GLN A 197 4.89 25.96 8.81
C GLN A 197 5.25 24.92 9.88
N LEU A 198 6.16 23.99 9.60
CA LEU A 198 6.57 22.94 10.54
C LEU A 198 8.03 23.02 10.98
N GLY A 199 8.83 23.82 10.33
CA GLY A 199 10.26 23.89 10.66
C GLY A 199 11.06 22.66 10.26
N VAL A 200 10.62 21.96 9.22
CA VAL A 200 11.22 20.73 8.71
C VAL A 200 11.61 20.93 7.25
N ASP A 201 12.84 20.59 6.91
CA ASP A 201 13.31 20.58 5.52
C ASP A 201 13.06 19.21 4.88
N ILE A 202 12.65 19.22 3.61
CA ILE A 202 12.58 18.03 2.74
C ILE A 202 13.82 18.05 1.85
N VAL A 203 14.77 17.15 2.12
CA VAL A 203 16.07 17.09 1.45
C VAL A 203 16.11 15.91 0.48
N ASP A 204 16.64 16.12 -0.71
CA ASP A 204 16.90 15.04 -1.68
C ASP A 204 18.05 14.16 -1.21
N ASP A 205 17.90 12.84 -1.33
CA ASP A 205 18.90 11.85 -0.99
C ASP A 205 18.72 10.58 -1.87
N ARG A 206 19.61 9.62 -1.72
CA ARG A 206 19.50 8.29 -2.35
C ARG A 206 19.67 7.22 -1.30
N ARG A 207 18.84 6.17 -1.37
CA ARG A 207 18.91 5.05 -0.41
C ARG A 207 18.54 3.73 -1.06
N ALA A 208 19.11 2.67 -0.49
CA ALA A 208 18.68 1.32 -0.76
C ALA A 208 17.28 1.10 -0.21
N VAL A 209 16.30 0.90 -1.10
CA VAL A 209 14.88 0.72 -0.76
C VAL A 209 14.39 -0.58 -1.36
N GLU A 210 13.68 -1.39 -0.56
CA GLU A 210 12.96 -2.55 -1.07
C GLU A 210 11.79 -2.10 -1.94
N LEU A 211 11.74 -2.60 -3.17
CA LEU A 211 10.70 -2.37 -4.16
C LEU A 211 10.03 -3.69 -4.53
N LEU A 212 8.77 -3.64 -4.93
CA LEU A 212 8.12 -4.71 -5.66
C LEU A 212 8.25 -4.42 -7.16
N ILE A 213 8.93 -5.29 -7.86
CA ILE A 213 9.08 -5.22 -9.32
C ILE A 213 8.05 -6.15 -9.95
N ILE A 214 7.18 -5.62 -10.78
CA ILE A 214 6.23 -6.41 -11.56
C ILE A 214 6.92 -6.79 -12.86
N ASP A 215 7.29 -8.05 -12.99
CA ASP A 215 7.99 -8.61 -14.15
C ASP A 215 7.02 -8.82 -15.31
N HIS A 216 5.82 -9.30 -14.98
CA HIS A 216 4.75 -9.53 -15.94
C HIS A 216 3.39 -9.24 -15.30
N ILE A 217 2.46 -8.68 -16.09
CA ILE A 217 1.06 -8.48 -15.70
C ILE A 217 0.20 -8.23 -16.93
N GLU A 218 -0.97 -8.84 -16.97
CA GLU A 218 -1.93 -8.70 -18.05
C GLU A 218 -3.26 -8.09 -17.57
N LYS A 219 -4.00 -7.48 -18.49
CA LYS A 219 -5.37 -7.02 -18.19
C LYS A 219 -6.32 -8.23 -18.17
N PRO A 220 -7.13 -8.38 -17.12
CA PRO A 220 -8.05 -9.51 -17.04
C PRO A 220 -9.12 -9.42 -18.14
N GLN A 221 -9.50 -10.57 -18.68
CA GLN A 221 -10.60 -10.68 -19.63
C GLN A 221 -11.91 -10.84 -18.84
N PHE A 222 -12.85 -9.94 -19.03
CA PHE A 222 -14.20 -10.07 -18.50
C PHE A 222 -15.13 -10.59 -19.60
N THR A 223 -15.65 -11.79 -19.43
CA THR A 223 -16.70 -12.32 -20.31
C THR A 223 -17.96 -11.48 -20.12
N LYS A 224 -18.55 -11.04 -21.24
CA LYS A 224 -19.82 -10.31 -21.27
C LYS A 224 -20.98 -11.20 -20.90
#